data_132c2209fd657d7b3a989004a1e33bd3
#
_entry.id   132c2209fd657d7b3a989004a1e33bd3
#
_cell.length_a   1.000
_cell.length_b   1.000
_cell.length_c   1.000
_cell.angle_alpha   90.00
_cell.angle_beta   90.00
_cell.angle_gamma   90.00
#
_symmetry.space_group_name_H-M   'P 1'
#
loop_
_entity.id
_entity.type
_entity.pdbx_description
1 polymer ?
#
loop_
_entity_poly.entity_id
_entity_poly.type
_entity_poly.pdbx_seq_one_letter_code
_entity_poly.pdbx_strand_id
1 'polypeptide(L)'
;MRAITALSIASDAIRAAVIADPYTDSPTIKHFQALPLPVEAVVDGEVVDAEVVTGLLKTLVQRFKFPRENTILVYSSRRMVFREADFPYMSLADLRSTLPFQAKGMIPLPIEESELDFVPLSVVDDEQNGKQLHGILVATLRGGLEKTAYTAEEAGFVITSIDAGPFALARLFSDTNQAQTEAVVNINGNCTDVIVLNNGKPAYMRVVPSGADDVSDAIANALSISFEDAERIKNQIGLQNVTGDERLEKAEEVIRETTAQLIVGIRNTLNMYDVDHADSTISGIILTGTGARLIGLPPVLASSINKMVRIGDPFIRFKLSKEVERQNIVAHAVDLGGVLGLVIGKKPR
;
A
#
# COMPACT_ATOMS: atom_id res chain seq x y z
N MET A 1 9.08 -25.24 -2.78
CA MET A 1 9.94 -24.02 -2.64
C MET A 1 10.16 -23.73 -1.17
N ARG A 2 11.27 -23.07 -0.79
CA ARG A 2 11.41 -22.58 0.59
C ARG A 2 10.34 -21.54 0.88
N ALA A 3 9.83 -21.52 2.11
CA ALA A 3 8.91 -20.48 2.54
C ALA A 3 9.57 -19.09 2.44
N ILE A 4 8.74 -18.07 2.26
CA ILE A 4 9.15 -16.65 2.23
C ILE A 4 8.64 -16.00 3.49
N THR A 5 9.45 -15.14 4.10
CA THR A 5 9.00 -14.16 5.07
C THR A 5 8.65 -12.88 4.33
N ALA A 6 7.38 -12.52 4.30
CA ALA A 6 6.89 -11.25 3.78
C ALA A 6 6.82 -10.25 4.94
N LEU A 7 7.44 -9.09 4.79
CA LEU A 7 7.62 -8.09 5.85
C LEU A 7 7.12 -6.72 5.41
N SER A 8 6.38 -6.03 6.28
CA SER A 8 5.97 -4.64 6.15
C SER A 8 6.33 -3.86 7.40
N ILE A 9 6.86 -2.66 7.24
CA ILE A 9 7.13 -1.69 8.30
C ILE A 9 6.31 -0.45 7.95
N ALA A 10 5.15 -0.28 8.61
CA ALA A 10 4.22 0.82 8.38
C ALA A 10 4.20 1.77 9.58
N SER A 11 3.51 2.90 9.52
CA SER A 11 3.49 3.90 10.62
C SER A 11 2.88 3.34 11.90
N ASP A 12 1.91 2.44 11.80
CA ASP A 12 1.14 1.88 12.91
C ASP A 12 1.68 0.57 13.44
N ALA A 13 2.28 -0.28 12.58
CA ALA A 13 2.72 -1.62 12.97
C ALA A 13 3.76 -2.23 12.01
N ILE A 14 4.56 -3.13 12.54
CA ILE A 14 5.32 -4.11 11.75
C ILE A 14 4.42 -5.33 11.54
N ARG A 15 4.25 -5.74 10.27
CA ARG A 15 3.49 -6.94 9.90
C ARG A 15 4.39 -7.92 9.18
N ALA A 16 4.37 -9.17 9.63
CA ALA A 16 5.16 -10.24 9.04
C ALA A 16 4.30 -11.48 8.81
N ALA A 17 4.49 -12.13 7.67
CA ALA A 17 3.84 -13.41 7.36
C ALA A 17 4.86 -14.40 6.79
N VAL A 18 4.80 -15.64 7.24
CA VAL A 18 5.53 -16.76 6.65
C VAL A 18 4.62 -17.47 5.67
N ILE A 19 5.00 -17.49 4.41
CA ILE A 19 4.18 -18.00 3.32
C ILE A 19 4.90 -19.15 2.65
N ALA A 20 4.27 -20.33 2.69
CA ALA A 20 4.70 -21.51 1.96
C ALA A 20 4.07 -21.53 0.56
N ASP A 21 4.75 -22.23 -0.35
CA ASP A 21 4.33 -22.38 -1.75
C ASP A 21 4.06 -21.01 -2.43
N PRO A 22 5.00 -20.03 -2.28
CA PRO A 22 4.85 -18.73 -2.89
C PRO A 22 4.80 -18.85 -4.42
N TYR A 23 4.13 -17.90 -5.08
CA TYR A 23 3.99 -17.82 -6.55
C TYR A 23 3.21 -18.98 -7.17
N THR A 24 2.42 -19.69 -6.37
CA THR A 24 1.41 -20.67 -6.83
C THR A 24 0.03 -20.04 -6.83
N ASP A 25 -0.95 -20.74 -7.38
CA ASP A 25 -2.36 -20.28 -7.40
C ASP A 25 -2.99 -20.24 -6.01
N SER A 26 -2.42 -20.93 -5.03
CA SER A 26 -2.94 -21.02 -3.68
C SER A 26 -1.82 -21.15 -2.65
N PRO A 27 -1.06 -20.08 -2.37
CA PRO A 27 -0.04 -20.09 -1.33
C PRO A 27 -0.65 -20.28 0.06
N THR A 28 0.15 -20.78 1.00
CA THR A 28 -0.32 -21.09 2.35
C THR A 28 0.32 -20.16 3.37
N ILE A 29 -0.49 -19.43 4.15
CA ILE A 29 -0.01 -18.66 5.29
C ILE A 29 0.26 -19.62 6.45
N LYS A 30 1.53 -19.72 6.84
CA LYS A 30 2.00 -20.63 7.89
C LYS A 30 2.08 -19.94 9.25
N HIS A 31 2.43 -18.67 9.27
CA HIS A 31 2.58 -17.88 10.47
C HIS A 31 2.31 -16.42 10.16
N PHE A 32 1.76 -15.70 11.11
CA PHE A 32 1.50 -14.26 11.01
C PHE A 32 1.74 -13.59 12.35
N GLN A 33 2.28 -12.38 12.32
CA GLN A 33 2.41 -11.52 13.48
C GLN A 33 2.29 -10.04 13.07
N ALA A 34 1.56 -9.28 13.86
CA ALA A 34 1.57 -7.83 13.85
C ALA A 34 2.11 -7.33 15.19
N LEU A 35 3.04 -6.39 15.14
CA LEU A 35 3.60 -5.71 16.31
C LEU A 35 3.33 -4.23 16.17
N PRO A 36 2.57 -3.61 17.09
CA PRO A 36 2.31 -2.18 17.03
C PRO A 36 3.63 -1.40 17.17
N LEU A 37 3.72 -0.30 16.45
CA LEU A 37 4.81 0.65 16.52
C LEU A 37 4.40 1.85 17.39
N PRO A 38 5.34 2.41 18.18
CA PRO A 38 5.14 3.72 18.79
C PRO A 38 4.91 4.79 17.71
N VAL A 39 4.13 5.79 18.07
CA VAL A 39 3.94 6.99 17.23
C VAL A 39 5.31 7.60 16.89
N GLU A 40 5.45 8.10 15.66
CA GLU A 40 6.70 8.70 15.14
C GLU A 40 7.89 7.74 14.94
N ALA A 41 7.78 6.46 15.25
CA ALA A 41 8.87 5.52 14.92
C ALA A 41 9.05 5.35 13.40
N VAL A 42 7.95 5.47 12.65
CA VAL A 42 7.92 5.49 11.18
C VAL A 42 7.02 6.64 10.72
N VAL A 43 7.58 7.59 9.99
CA VAL A 43 6.87 8.78 9.49
C VAL A 43 6.94 8.79 7.96
N ASP A 44 5.84 9.08 7.30
CA ASP A 44 5.73 9.11 5.82
C ASP A 44 6.19 7.81 5.13
N GLY A 45 6.17 6.67 5.85
CA GLY A 45 6.67 5.38 5.36
C GLY A 45 8.19 5.22 5.48
N GLU A 46 8.87 6.14 6.15
CA GLU A 46 10.31 6.11 6.39
C GLU A 46 10.62 5.86 7.87
N VAL A 47 11.53 4.95 8.16
CA VAL A 47 11.97 4.66 9.54
C VAL A 47 12.66 5.90 10.12
N VAL A 48 12.13 6.44 11.21
CA VAL A 48 12.71 7.57 11.97
C VAL A 48 13.52 7.04 13.14
N ASP A 49 12.89 6.24 14.01
CA ASP A 49 13.54 5.58 15.15
C ASP A 49 13.96 4.14 14.80
N ALA A 50 15.18 4.02 14.26
CA ALA A 50 15.72 2.73 13.84
C ALA A 50 15.96 1.78 15.03
N GLU A 51 16.24 2.29 16.22
CA GLU A 51 16.52 1.46 17.40
C GLU A 51 15.24 0.74 17.87
N VAL A 52 14.14 1.47 17.99
CA VAL A 52 12.82 0.92 18.34
C VAL A 52 12.37 -0.10 17.31
N VAL A 53 12.43 0.25 16.03
CA VAL A 53 12.00 -0.64 14.92
C VAL A 53 12.85 -1.92 14.89
N THR A 54 14.19 -1.79 15.00
CA THR A 54 15.10 -2.96 15.06
C THR A 54 14.80 -3.84 16.27
N GLY A 55 14.51 -3.25 17.43
CA GLY A 55 14.15 -3.99 18.65
C GLY A 55 12.89 -4.85 18.47
N LEU A 56 11.86 -4.27 17.84
CA LEU A 56 10.63 -4.99 17.54
C LEU A 56 10.83 -6.08 16.47
N LEU A 57 11.62 -5.79 15.43
CA LEU A 57 11.99 -6.80 14.42
C LEU A 57 12.78 -7.96 15.03
N LYS A 58 13.70 -7.70 15.96
CA LYS A 58 14.38 -8.76 16.73
C LYS A 58 13.41 -9.61 17.54
N THR A 59 12.31 -9.02 18.02
CA THR A 59 11.25 -9.76 18.71
C THR A 59 10.55 -10.77 17.79
N LEU A 60 10.32 -10.43 16.51
CA LEU A 60 9.80 -11.39 15.52
C LEU A 60 10.72 -12.62 15.41
N VAL A 61 12.02 -12.39 15.32
CA VAL A 61 13.01 -13.46 15.18
C VAL A 61 13.14 -14.29 16.46
N GLN A 62 13.32 -13.63 17.60
CA GLN A 62 13.67 -14.31 18.85
C GLN A 62 12.48 -14.95 19.54
N ARG A 63 11.36 -14.21 19.65
CA ARG A 63 10.17 -14.66 20.37
C ARG A 63 9.23 -15.44 19.48
N PHE A 64 8.95 -14.91 18.28
CA PHE A 64 7.96 -15.51 17.37
C PHE A 64 8.59 -16.45 16.33
N LYS A 65 9.94 -16.61 16.33
CA LYS A 65 10.66 -17.60 15.51
C LYS A 65 10.45 -17.45 14.01
N PHE A 66 10.30 -16.20 13.53
CA PHE A 66 10.22 -15.95 12.09
C PHE A 66 11.52 -16.36 11.39
N PRO A 67 11.45 -17.07 10.24
CA PRO A 67 12.60 -17.34 9.39
C PRO A 67 13.19 -16.03 8.89
N ARG A 68 14.51 -15.93 8.89
CA ARG A 68 15.24 -14.72 8.50
C ARG A 68 15.70 -14.76 7.04
N GLU A 69 16.02 -15.96 6.57
CA GLU A 69 16.50 -16.19 5.22
C GLU A 69 15.33 -16.08 4.23
N ASN A 70 15.52 -15.39 3.13
CA ASN A 70 14.51 -15.24 2.09
C ASN A 70 13.34 -14.32 2.52
N THR A 71 13.68 -13.12 2.96
CA THR A 71 12.72 -12.09 3.33
C THR A 71 12.47 -11.14 2.16
N ILE A 72 11.20 -10.88 1.87
CA ILE A 72 10.77 -9.84 0.93
C ILE A 72 10.15 -8.72 1.73
N LEU A 73 10.64 -7.50 1.50
CA LEU A 73 10.12 -6.29 2.14
C LEU A 73 9.15 -5.58 1.20
N VAL A 74 7.96 -5.24 1.68
CA VAL A 74 7.11 -4.27 1.00
C VAL A 74 7.47 -2.87 1.49
N TYR A 75 7.64 -1.96 0.54
CA TYR A 75 7.91 -0.56 0.81
C TYR A 75 6.79 0.32 0.27
N SER A 76 6.30 1.22 1.10
CA SER A 76 5.32 2.25 0.74
C SER A 76 5.70 3.54 1.45
N SER A 77 5.75 4.64 0.71
CA SER A 77 6.08 5.95 1.25
C SER A 77 5.18 7.01 0.59
N ARG A 78 4.82 8.04 1.34
CA ARG A 78 4.11 9.23 0.83
C ARG A 78 4.86 9.90 -0.33
N ARG A 79 6.18 9.71 -0.41
CA ARG A 79 7.07 10.28 -1.43
C ARG A 79 7.25 9.39 -2.67
N MET A 80 6.61 8.23 -2.72
CA MET A 80 6.66 7.40 -3.93
C MET A 80 5.88 8.06 -5.06
N VAL A 81 6.45 7.99 -6.26
CA VAL A 81 5.88 8.53 -7.48
C VAL A 81 5.65 7.40 -8.46
N PHE A 82 4.45 7.34 -9.01
CA PHE A 82 4.09 6.45 -10.10
C PHE A 82 3.66 7.29 -11.30
N ARG A 83 4.19 6.98 -12.48
CA ARG A 83 3.84 7.65 -13.73
C ARG A 83 3.72 6.66 -14.87
N GLU A 84 2.68 6.80 -15.66
CA GLU A 84 2.65 6.18 -16.98
C GLU A 84 3.72 6.82 -17.84
N ALA A 85 4.46 5.98 -18.57
CA ALA A 85 5.56 6.42 -19.41
C ALA A 85 5.76 5.47 -20.59
N ASP A 86 6.19 6.04 -21.68
CA ASP A 86 6.59 5.34 -22.90
C ASP A 86 8.09 5.49 -23.09
N PHE A 87 8.78 4.37 -23.24
CA PHE A 87 10.21 4.34 -23.50
C PHE A 87 10.51 3.58 -24.83
N PRO A 88 11.58 3.92 -25.55
CA PRO A 88 11.97 3.19 -26.74
C PRO A 88 12.08 1.69 -26.46
N TYR A 89 11.61 0.85 -27.39
CA TYR A 89 11.66 -0.60 -27.26
C TYR A 89 13.10 -1.11 -27.17
N MET A 90 13.45 -1.65 -26.01
CA MET A 90 14.77 -2.24 -25.74
C MET A 90 14.65 -3.36 -24.70
N SER A 91 15.74 -4.03 -24.36
CA SER A 91 15.74 -4.99 -23.26
C SER A 91 15.52 -4.27 -21.93
N LEU A 92 14.88 -4.93 -20.95
CA LEU A 92 14.66 -4.33 -19.62
C LEU A 92 16.00 -4.02 -18.90
N ALA A 93 17.05 -4.76 -19.21
CA ALA A 93 18.38 -4.48 -18.65
C ALA A 93 18.96 -3.17 -19.21
N ASP A 94 18.84 -2.95 -20.53
CA ASP A 94 19.27 -1.71 -21.16
C ASP A 94 18.43 -0.53 -20.68
N LEU A 95 17.11 -0.72 -20.60
CA LEU A 95 16.21 0.32 -20.08
C LEU A 95 16.59 0.74 -18.66
N ARG A 96 16.80 -0.20 -17.74
CA ARG A 96 17.21 0.10 -16.36
C ARG A 96 18.52 0.90 -16.31
N SER A 97 19.48 0.61 -17.18
CA SER A 97 20.76 1.33 -17.21
C SER A 97 20.61 2.78 -17.69
N THR A 98 19.63 3.06 -18.56
CA THR A 98 19.38 4.38 -19.15
C THR A 98 18.26 5.15 -18.46
N LEU A 99 17.49 4.48 -17.59
CA LEU A 99 16.32 5.04 -16.93
C LEU A 99 16.57 6.40 -16.22
N PRO A 100 17.69 6.60 -15.50
CA PRO A 100 17.98 7.89 -14.88
C PRO A 100 18.06 9.06 -15.87
N PHE A 101 18.50 8.80 -17.08
CA PHE A 101 18.56 9.82 -18.14
C PHE A 101 17.19 10.03 -18.78
N GLN A 102 16.46 8.95 -19.04
CA GLN A 102 15.16 9.01 -19.72
C GLN A 102 14.06 9.57 -18.82
N ALA A 103 14.11 9.30 -17.50
CA ALA A 103 13.14 9.79 -16.53
C ALA A 103 13.36 11.26 -16.12
N LYS A 104 14.43 11.90 -16.59
CA LYS A 104 14.75 13.29 -16.25
C LYS A 104 13.62 14.23 -16.68
N GLY A 105 13.10 15.00 -15.70
CA GLY A 105 11.96 15.90 -15.90
C GLY A 105 10.58 15.23 -15.87
N MET A 106 10.53 13.88 -15.77
CA MET A 106 9.26 13.14 -15.68
C MET A 106 8.77 13.02 -14.23
N ILE A 107 9.65 13.09 -13.25
CA ILE A 107 9.33 12.94 -11.83
C ILE A 107 9.75 14.19 -11.04
N PRO A 108 9.02 14.54 -9.96
CA PRO A 108 9.33 15.70 -9.11
C PRO A 108 10.38 15.39 -8.03
N LEU A 109 11.22 14.37 -8.23
CA LEU A 109 12.27 13.96 -7.30
C LEU A 109 13.65 14.19 -7.95
N PRO A 110 14.68 14.49 -7.15
CA PRO A 110 16.05 14.55 -7.66
C PRO A 110 16.49 13.16 -8.10
N ILE A 111 16.82 13.00 -9.38
CA ILE A 111 17.16 11.70 -10.00
C ILE A 111 18.33 11.03 -9.30
N GLU A 112 19.34 11.79 -8.94
CA GLU A 112 20.60 11.31 -8.33
C GLU A 112 20.36 10.69 -6.93
N GLU A 113 19.31 11.12 -6.23
CA GLU A 113 18.93 10.67 -4.89
C GLU A 113 17.79 9.63 -4.93
N SER A 114 17.32 9.31 -6.13
CA SER A 114 16.16 8.43 -6.30
C SER A 114 16.56 7.01 -6.69
N GLU A 115 15.76 6.05 -6.27
CA GLU A 115 15.70 4.70 -6.82
C GLU A 115 14.56 4.65 -7.83
N LEU A 116 14.87 4.12 -9.03
CA LEU A 116 13.96 4.10 -10.16
C LEU A 116 13.79 2.66 -10.64
N ASP A 117 12.56 2.30 -10.99
CA ASP A 117 12.29 1.08 -11.76
C ASP A 117 11.14 1.32 -12.74
N PHE A 118 11.00 0.44 -13.72
CA PHE A 118 9.95 0.51 -14.73
C PHE A 118 9.28 -0.85 -14.89
N VAL A 119 7.96 -0.85 -14.79
CA VAL A 119 7.13 -2.04 -14.99
C VAL A 119 6.44 -1.95 -16.34
N PRO A 120 6.92 -2.69 -17.36
CA PRO A 120 6.30 -2.69 -18.68
C PRO A 120 4.93 -3.38 -18.63
N LEU A 121 3.92 -2.76 -19.23
CA LEU A 121 2.55 -3.26 -19.36
C LEU A 121 2.28 -3.79 -20.77
N SER A 122 2.74 -3.08 -21.80
CA SER A 122 2.53 -3.45 -23.21
C SER A 122 3.64 -2.92 -24.10
N VAL A 123 3.63 -3.39 -25.34
CA VAL A 123 4.41 -2.81 -26.45
C VAL A 123 3.42 -2.11 -27.35
N VAL A 124 3.64 -0.85 -27.65
CA VAL A 124 2.83 -0.06 -28.56
C VAL A 124 3.68 0.35 -29.77
N ASP A 125 3.05 0.43 -30.93
CA ASP A 125 3.67 0.95 -32.15
C ASP A 125 3.23 2.42 -32.31
N ASP A 126 4.16 3.34 -32.09
CA ASP A 126 3.94 4.78 -32.30
C ASP A 126 4.40 5.15 -33.72
N GLU A 127 3.58 5.91 -34.45
CA GLU A 127 3.85 6.27 -35.84
C GLU A 127 5.09 7.14 -36.02
N GLN A 128 5.47 7.92 -34.99
CA GLN A 128 6.58 8.84 -35.02
C GLN A 128 7.85 8.28 -34.38
N ASN A 129 7.68 7.51 -33.30
CA ASN A 129 8.79 7.03 -32.46
C ASN A 129 9.06 5.53 -32.62
N GLY A 130 8.27 4.82 -33.44
CA GLY A 130 8.39 3.38 -33.62
C GLY A 130 7.89 2.58 -32.41
N LYS A 131 8.45 1.38 -32.20
CA LYS A 131 8.06 0.55 -31.07
C LYS A 131 8.45 1.16 -29.72
N GLN A 132 7.47 1.23 -28.81
CA GLN A 132 7.65 1.76 -27.47
C GLN A 132 7.26 0.71 -26.42
N LEU A 133 7.94 0.72 -25.28
CA LEU A 133 7.50 0.04 -24.07
C LEU A 133 6.60 0.99 -23.30
N HIS A 134 5.30 0.73 -23.27
CA HIS A 134 4.35 1.42 -22.41
C HIS A 134 4.32 0.76 -21.03
N GLY A 135 4.33 1.54 -19.95
CA GLY A 135 4.30 1.00 -18.60
C GLY A 135 4.28 2.05 -17.49
N ILE A 136 4.58 1.62 -16.28
CA ILE A 136 4.60 2.47 -15.09
C ILE A 136 6.04 2.66 -14.62
N LEU A 137 6.50 3.91 -14.67
CA LEU A 137 7.71 4.37 -14.00
C LEU A 137 7.40 4.54 -12.51
N VAL A 138 8.23 3.93 -11.66
CA VAL A 138 8.17 4.12 -10.21
C VAL A 138 9.46 4.78 -9.73
N ALA A 139 9.32 5.71 -8.80
CA ALA A 139 10.44 6.41 -8.20
C ALA A 139 10.21 6.61 -6.70
N THR A 140 11.28 6.53 -5.91
CA THR A 140 11.27 6.88 -4.49
C THR A 140 12.64 7.44 -4.10
N LEU A 141 12.72 8.14 -2.97
CA LEU A 141 14.00 8.57 -2.43
C LEU A 141 14.77 7.36 -1.89
N ARG A 142 16.02 7.22 -2.33
CA ARG A 142 16.90 6.10 -1.97
C ARG A 142 17.17 6.01 -0.49
N GLY A 143 17.41 7.15 0.18
CA GLY A 143 17.75 7.18 1.61
C GLY A 143 16.70 6.55 2.52
N GLY A 144 15.40 6.82 2.29
CA GLY A 144 14.31 6.20 3.06
C GLY A 144 14.19 4.70 2.82
N LEU A 145 14.32 4.29 1.55
CA LEU A 145 14.29 2.88 1.15
C LEU A 145 15.44 2.10 1.79
N GLU A 146 16.68 2.60 1.66
CA GLU A 146 17.88 1.98 2.21
C GLU A 146 17.83 1.91 3.74
N LYS A 147 17.39 2.98 4.42
CA LYS A 147 17.24 3.00 5.87
C LYS A 147 16.27 1.92 6.35
N THR A 148 15.14 1.76 5.66
CA THR A 148 14.14 0.74 6.00
C THR A 148 14.70 -0.68 5.81
N ALA A 149 15.39 -0.93 4.69
CA ALA A 149 16.03 -2.22 4.43
C ALA A 149 17.13 -2.52 5.46
N TYR A 150 18.02 -1.56 5.71
CA TYR A 150 19.11 -1.69 6.67
C TYR A 150 18.59 -1.96 8.10
N THR A 151 17.52 -1.30 8.52
CA THR A 151 16.88 -1.56 9.82
C THR A 151 16.40 -3.01 9.97
N ALA A 152 15.88 -3.58 8.89
CA ALA A 152 15.48 -5.00 8.88
C ALA A 152 16.68 -5.95 8.88
N GLU A 153 17.76 -5.60 8.18
CA GLU A 153 19.01 -6.37 8.14
C GLU A 153 19.74 -6.34 9.49
N GLU A 154 19.74 -5.22 10.20
CA GLU A 154 20.25 -5.08 11.57
C GLU A 154 19.49 -5.97 12.58
N ALA A 155 18.24 -6.26 12.32
CA ALA A 155 17.46 -7.23 13.09
C ALA A 155 17.77 -8.68 12.73
N GLY A 156 18.60 -8.90 11.70
CA GLY A 156 19.07 -10.20 11.24
C GLY A 156 18.24 -10.80 10.09
N PHE A 157 17.33 -10.07 9.46
CA PHE A 157 16.65 -10.52 8.25
C PHE A 157 17.58 -10.43 7.03
N VAL A 158 17.47 -11.39 6.11
CA VAL A 158 18.17 -11.37 4.82
C VAL A 158 17.17 -10.90 3.78
N ILE A 159 17.25 -9.63 3.40
CA ILE A 159 16.36 -9.04 2.40
C ILE A 159 16.80 -9.52 1.02
N THR A 160 15.95 -10.32 0.36
CA THR A 160 16.21 -10.85 -0.97
C THR A 160 15.62 -10.01 -2.09
N SER A 161 14.57 -9.25 -1.78
CA SER A 161 13.99 -8.24 -2.67
C SER A 161 13.13 -7.25 -1.89
N ILE A 162 12.93 -6.08 -2.48
CA ILE A 162 11.99 -5.05 -2.01
C ILE A 162 11.00 -4.82 -3.14
N ASP A 163 9.74 -4.65 -2.78
CA ASP A 163 8.67 -4.41 -3.75
C ASP A 163 7.82 -3.22 -3.31
N ALA A 164 7.33 -2.46 -4.27
CA ALA A 164 6.44 -1.35 -3.97
C ALA A 164 5.04 -1.85 -3.61
N GLY A 165 4.49 -1.35 -2.50
CA GLY A 165 3.18 -1.74 -1.98
C GLY A 165 2.04 -1.72 -3.01
N PRO A 166 1.89 -0.66 -3.85
CA PRO A 166 0.87 -0.63 -4.89
C PRO A 166 0.95 -1.77 -5.90
N PHE A 167 2.15 -2.24 -6.29
CA PHE A 167 2.27 -3.39 -7.17
C PHE A 167 1.92 -4.71 -6.47
N ALA A 168 2.24 -4.84 -5.20
CA ALA A 168 1.82 -6.00 -4.40
C ALA A 168 0.29 -6.08 -4.32
N LEU A 169 -0.38 -4.95 -4.04
CA LEU A 169 -1.84 -4.84 -4.01
C LEU A 169 -2.47 -5.13 -5.38
N ALA A 170 -1.88 -4.59 -6.46
CA ALA A 170 -2.33 -4.86 -7.82
C ALA A 170 -2.34 -6.36 -8.12
N ARG A 171 -1.28 -7.09 -7.76
CA ARG A 171 -1.22 -8.54 -7.95
C ARG A 171 -2.24 -9.29 -7.09
N LEU A 172 -2.43 -8.86 -5.85
CA LEU A 172 -3.35 -9.51 -4.92
C LEU A 172 -4.80 -9.44 -5.42
N PHE A 173 -5.23 -8.25 -5.84
CA PHE A 173 -6.61 -7.99 -6.25
C PHE A 173 -6.84 -8.13 -7.76
N SER A 174 -5.82 -8.54 -8.52
CA SER A 174 -5.94 -8.82 -9.94
C SER A 174 -6.90 -10.00 -10.18
N ASP A 175 -7.97 -9.77 -10.92
CA ASP A 175 -8.84 -10.81 -11.44
C ASP A 175 -8.92 -10.70 -12.98
N THR A 176 -8.15 -11.52 -13.66
CA THR A 176 -8.10 -11.53 -15.13
C THR A 176 -9.28 -12.24 -15.77
N ASN A 177 -10.19 -12.84 -14.98
CA ASN A 177 -11.39 -13.50 -15.48
C ASN A 177 -12.56 -12.52 -15.63
N GLN A 178 -12.43 -11.32 -15.08
CA GLN A 178 -13.47 -10.27 -15.19
C GLN A 178 -13.01 -9.19 -16.16
N ALA A 179 -13.78 -8.97 -17.21
CA ALA A 179 -13.55 -7.89 -18.17
C ALA A 179 -14.13 -6.57 -17.62
N GLN A 180 -13.51 -6.04 -16.58
CA GLN A 180 -13.93 -4.78 -15.95
C GLN A 180 -12.73 -3.99 -15.44
N THR A 181 -12.94 -2.70 -15.25
CA THR A 181 -11.98 -1.80 -14.62
C THR A 181 -12.40 -1.54 -13.18
N GLU A 182 -11.55 -1.89 -12.22
CA GLU A 182 -11.77 -1.62 -10.81
C GLU A 182 -10.60 -0.80 -10.24
N ALA A 183 -10.88 0.02 -9.24
CA ALA A 183 -9.83 0.70 -8.48
C ALA A 183 -9.62 0.03 -7.13
N VAL A 184 -8.37 -0.26 -6.77
CA VAL A 184 -7.97 -0.59 -5.40
C VAL A 184 -7.59 0.71 -4.71
N VAL A 185 -8.31 1.05 -3.65
CA VAL A 185 -8.05 2.21 -2.80
C VAL A 185 -7.55 1.68 -1.46
N ASN A 186 -6.26 1.85 -1.21
CA ASN A 186 -5.59 1.38 0.00
C ASN A 186 -5.27 2.58 0.89
N ILE A 187 -6.10 2.81 1.90
CA ILE A 187 -5.93 3.92 2.85
C ILE A 187 -5.01 3.44 3.98
N ASN A 188 -3.73 3.78 3.89
CA ASN A 188 -2.76 3.54 4.95
C ASN A 188 -2.85 4.63 6.04
N GLY A 189 -1.99 4.55 7.05
CA GLY A 189 -1.88 5.61 8.05
C GLY A 189 -1.50 6.96 7.42
N ASN A 190 -0.41 6.98 6.70
CA ASN A 190 0.22 8.21 6.21
C ASN A 190 -0.16 8.63 4.78
N CYS A 191 -0.68 7.74 3.96
CA CYS A 191 -1.05 8.02 2.56
C CYS A 191 -2.10 7.05 2.05
N THR A 192 -2.68 7.35 0.89
CA THR A 192 -3.62 6.46 0.20
C THR A 192 -3.08 6.10 -1.17
N ASP A 193 -2.93 4.81 -1.42
CA ASP A 193 -2.60 4.30 -2.74
C ASP A 193 -3.88 4.10 -3.55
N VAL A 194 -3.93 4.68 -4.74
CA VAL A 194 -4.98 4.46 -5.73
C VAL A 194 -4.38 3.71 -6.90
N ILE A 195 -4.88 2.50 -7.13
CA ILE A 195 -4.40 1.59 -8.18
C ILE A 195 -5.59 1.24 -9.07
N VAL A 196 -5.51 1.51 -10.36
CA VAL A 196 -6.54 1.09 -11.30
C VAL A 196 -6.09 -0.18 -12.01
N LEU A 197 -6.98 -1.17 -11.98
CA LEU A 197 -6.82 -2.45 -12.64
C LEU A 197 -7.79 -2.52 -13.84
N ASN A 198 -7.26 -2.56 -15.04
CA ASN A 198 -8.05 -2.76 -16.26
C ASN A 198 -7.89 -4.23 -16.70
N ASN A 199 -8.99 -4.97 -16.72
CA ASN A 199 -8.99 -6.42 -17.00
C ASN A 199 -7.97 -7.18 -16.10
N GLY A 200 -7.91 -6.81 -14.82
CA GLY A 200 -7.01 -7.39 -13.84
C GLY A 200 -5.52 -7.01 -14.00
N LYS A 201 -5.17 -6.10 -14.90
CA LYS A 201 -3.79 -5.61 -15.06
C LYS A 201 -3.68 -4.19 -14.54
N PRO A 202 -2.56 -3.84 -13.88
CA PRO A 202 -2.35 -2.46 -13.48
C PRO A 202 -2.34 -1.56 -14.72
N ALA A 203 -3.11 -0.47 -14.67
CA ALA A 203 -3.20 0.52 -15.73
C ALA A 203 -2.78 1.91 -15.25
N TYR A 204 -3.08 2.23 -13.99
CA TYR A 204 -2.74 3.53 -13.41
C TYR A 204 -2.46 3.38 -11.92
N MET A 205 -1.50 4.16 -11.41
CA MET A 205 -1.16 4.19 -9.98
C MET A 205 -0.85 5.60 -9.53
N ARG A 206 -1.35 5.97 -8.35
CA ARG A 206 -1.04 7.25 -7.73
C ARG A 206 -1.09 7.15 -6.21
N VAL A 207 -0.20 7.88 -5.54
CA VAL A 207 -0.24 8.11 -4.09
C VAL A 207 -0.94 9.44 -3.83
N VAL A 208 -2.01 9.41 -3.04
CA VAL A 208 -2.63 10.59 -2.45
C VAL A 208 -1.96 10.83 -1.10
N PRO A 209 -1.37 12.01 -0.85
CA PRO A 209 -0.59 12.27 0.37
C PRO A 209 -1.50 12.59 1.57
N SER A 210 -2.49 11.73 1.80
CA SER A 210 -3.41 11.79 2.94
C SER A 210 -3.83 10.37 3.31
N GLY A 211 -3.98 10.09 4.61
CA GLY A 211 -4.28 8.78 5.15
C GLY A 211 -5.10 8.82 6.44
N ALA A 212 -5.16 7.69 7.13
CA ALA A 212 -5.95 7.54 8.34
C ALA A 212 -5.37 8.30 9.55
N ASP A 213 -4.04 8.52 9.56
CA ASP A 213 -3.35 9.23 10.65
C ASP A 213 -3.70 10.72 10.62
N ASP A 214 -3.92 11.33 9.43
CA ASP A 214 -4.35 12.73 9.32
C ASP A 214 -5.66 13.00 10.09
N VAL A 215 -6.55 12.00 10.14
CA VAL A 215 -7.80 12.11 10.93
C VAL A 215 -7.51 12.09 12.43
N SER A 216 -6.60 11.21 12.88
CA SER A 216 -6.21 11.15 14.29
C SER A 216 -5.48 12.41 14.73
N ASP A 217 -4.57 12.93 13.89
CA ASP A 217 -3.87 14.20 14.14
C ASP A 217 -4.84 15.39 14.23
N ALA A 218 -5.81 15.45 13.34
CA ALA A 218 -6.83 16.50 13.38
C ALA A 218 -7.65 16.47 14.68
N ILE A 219 -8.04 15.28 15.16
CA ILE A 219 -8.74 15.10 16.44
C ILE A 219 -7.82 15.49 17.60
N ALA A 220 -6.58 15.02 17.62
CA ALA A 220 -5.59 15.30 18.65
C ALA A 220 -5.42 16.83 18.83
N ASN A 221 -5.25 17.53 17.71
CA ASN A 221 -5.13 18.98 17.69
C ASN A 221 -6.41 19.70 18.17
N ALA A 222 -7.58 19.30 17.66
CA ALA A 222 -8.85 19.95 17.96
C ALA A 222 -9.27 19.80 19.43
N LEU A 223 -8.93 18.65 20.03
CA LEU A 223 -9.26 18.33 21.43
C LEU A 223 -8.09 18.52 22.40
N SER A 224 -6.89 18.87 21.91
CA SER A 224 -5.65 18.98 22.71
C SER A 224 -5.36 17.72 23.53
N ILE A 225 -5.38 16.57 22.87
CA ILE A 225 -5.13 15.22 23.44
C ILE A 225 -3.99 14.51 22.72
N SER A 226 -3.56 13.36 23.26
CA SER A 226 -2.55 12.51 22.61
C SER A 226 -3.09 11.89 21.31
N PHE A 227 -2.17 11.51 20.41
CA PHE A 227 -2.52 10.78 19.18
C PHE A 227 -3.23 9.46 19.51
N GLU A 228 -2.78 8.72 20.52
CA GLU A 228 -3.38 7.46 20.95
C GLU A 228 -4.81 7.64 21.47
N ASP A 229 -5.10 8.73 22.19
CA ASP A 229 -6.46 9.07 22.62
C ASP A 229 -7.35 9.42 21.44
N ALA A 230 -6.81 10.20 20.49
CA ALA A 230 -7.51 10.57 19.26
C ALA A 230 -7.83 9.33 18.40
N GLU A 231 -6.86 8.42 18.27
CA GLU A 231 -7.03 7.14 17.55
C GLU A 231 -8.15 6.29 18.19
N ARG A 232 -8.20 6.24 19.53
CA ARG A 232 -9.29 5.55 20.25
C ARG A 232 -10.65 6.17 19.97
N ILE A 233 -10.74 7.51 20.02
CA ILE A 233 -11.99 8.23 19.71
C ILE A 233 -12.41 7.98 18.26
N LYS A 234 -11.49 8.12 17.30
CA LYS A 234 -11.73 7.84 15.87
C LYS A 234 -12.31 6.44 15.65
N ASN A 235 -11.69 5.43 16.27
CA ASN A 235 -12.12 4.05 16.14
C ASN A 235 -13.45 3.75 16.84
N GLN A 236 -13.80 4.51 17.86
CA GLN A 236 -15.05 4.36 18.61
C GLN A 236 -16.26 4.94 17.87
N ILE A 237 -16.12 6.16 17.36
CA ILE A 237 -17.27 6.90 16.80
C ILE A 237 -17.31 6.87 15.27
N GLY A 238 -16.16 6.89 14.58
CA GLY A 238 -16.12 6.95 13.13
C GLY A 238 -16.93 8.11 12.55
N LEU A 239 -17.68 7.85 11.49
CA LEU A 239 -18.57 8.79 10.82
C LEU A 239 -20.04 8.68 11.30
N GLN A 240 -20.25 8.16 12.51
CA GLN A 240 -21.57 8.05 13.11
C GLN A 240 -21.97 9.41 13.74
N ASN A 241 -23.27 9.71 13.74
CA ASN A 241 -23.76 10.87 14.45
C ASN A 241 -23.65 10.66 15.97
N VAL A 242 -23.01 11.60 16.65
CA VAL A 242 -22.88 11.62 18.10
C VAL A 242 -23.73 12.77 18.66
N THR A 243 -24.43 12.54 19.78
CA THR A 243 -25.22 13.55 20.46
C THR A 243 -25.10 13.39 21.96
N GLY A 244 -25.11 14.51 22.69
CA GLY A 244 -25.12 14.52 24.15
C GLY A 244 -23.76 14.52 24.84
N ASP A 245 -22.67 14.56 24.05
CA ASP A 245 -21.31 14.76 24.56
C ASP A 245 -20.57 15.74 23.64
N GLU A 246 -20.42 16.98 24.10
CA GLU A 246 -19.82 18.09 23.35
C GLU A 246 -18.41 17.77 22.83
N ARG A 247 -17.63 17.01 23.57
CA ARG A 247 -16.28 16.61 23.18
C ARG A 247 -16.31 15.61 22.02
N LEU A 248 -17.21 14.64 22.10
CA LEU A 248 -17.36 13.63 21.03
C LEU A 248 -18.06 14.22 19.80
N GLU A 249 -19.00 15.16 19.97
CA GLU A 249 -19.61 15.91 18.87
C GLU A 249 -18.56 16.70 18.09
N LYS A 250 -17.65 17.38 18.80
CA LYS A 250 -16.53 18.08 18.17
C LYS A 250 -15.57 17.13 17.45
N ALA A 251 -15.29 15.95 18.03
CA ALA A 251 -14.48 14.94 17.38
C ALA A 251 -15.14 14.41 16.10
N GLU A 252 -16.45 14.17 16.14
CA GLU A 252 -17.24 13.71 14.98
C GLU A 252 -17.19 14.72 13.82
N GLU A 253 -17.35 16.02 14.11
CA GLU A 253 -17.22 17.09 13.11
C GLU A 253 -15.85 17.08 12.44
N VAL A 254 -14.78 16.97 13.23
CA VAL A 254 -13.39 16.91 12.72
C VAL A 254 -13.15 15.66 11.88
N ILE A 255 -13.63 14.49 12.32
CA ILE A 255 -13.53 13.24 11.55
C ILE A 255 -14.21 13.39 10.19
N ARG A 256 -15.41 13.94 10.18
CA ARG A 256 -16.21 14.15 8.97
C ARG A 256 -15.52 15.09 8.00
N GLU A 257 -15.00 16.21 8.49
CA GLU A 257 -14.32 17.22 7.68
C GLU A 257 -13.02 16.66 7.07
N THR A 258 -12.17 16.06 7.90
CA THR A 258 -10.88 15.51 7.43
C THR A 258 -11.09 14.33 6.47
N THR A 259 -12.05 13.44 6.75
CA THR A 259 -12.41 12.34 5.86
C THR A 259 -12.97 12.85 4.52
N ALA A 260 -13.74 13.94 4.52
CA ALA A 260 -14.24 14.53 3.29
C ALA A 260 -13.10 15.05 2.40
N GLN A 261 -12.05 15.64 2.97
CA GLN A 261 -10.85 16.07 2.23
C GLN A 261 -10.11 14.88 1.61
N LEU A 262 -9.92 13.79 2.37
CA LEU A 262 -9.34 12.55 1.86
C LEU A 262 -10.17 11.99 0.67
N ILE A 263 -11.49 11.93 0.81
CA ILE A 263 -12.38 11.45 -0.25
C ILE A 263 -12.29 12.33 -1.51
N VAL A 264 -12.14 13.65 -1.36
CA VAL A 264 -11.91 14.57 -2.49
C VAL A 264 -10.62 14.22 -3.23
N GLY A 265 -9.53 13.94 -2.51
CA GLY A 265 -8.25 13.50 -3.10
C GLY A 265 -8.39 12.19 -3.90
N ILE A 266 -9.06 11.19 -3.32
CA ILE A 266 -9.36 9.92 -3.98
C ILE A 266 -10.20 10.14 -5.23
N ARG A 267 -11.32 10.86 -5.12
CA ARG A 267 -12.24 11.16 -6.22
C ARG A 267 -11.53 11.86 -7.38
N ASN A 268 -10.70 12.87 -7.08
CA ASN A 268 -9.96 13.60 -8.10
C ASN A 268 -9.00 12.67 -8.87
N THR A 269 -8.36 11.75 -8.16
CA THR A 269 -7.45 10.75 -8.77
C THR A 269 -8.22 9.78 -9.68
N LEU A 270 -9.37 9.27 -9.23
CA LEU A 270 -10.21 8.36 -10.03
C LEU A 270 -10.80 9.06 -11.27
N ASN A 271 -11.28 10.29 -11.09
CA ASN A 271 -11.81 11.10 -12.21
C ASN A 271 -10.74 11.39 -13.26
N MET A 272 -9.49 11.62 -12.84
CA MET A 272 -8.38 11.85 -13.77
C MET A 272 -8.17 10.64 -14.68
N TYR A 273 -8.19 9.42 -14.12
CA TYR A 273 -8.16 8.20 -14.92
C TYR A 273 -9.35 8.08 -15.86
N ASP A 274 -10.58 8.26 -15.36
CA ASP A 274 -11.80 8.12 -16.14
C ASP A 274 -11.86 9.11 -17.34
N VAL A 275 -11.30 10.31 -17.17
CA VAL A 275 -11.21 11.32 -18.26
C VAL A 275 -10.23 10.90 -19.35
N ASP A 276 -9.07 10.38 -18.95
CA ASP A 276 -8.02 9.97 -19.90
C ASP A 276 -8.32 8.61 -20.55
N HIS A 277 -9.23 7.81 -19.98
CA HIS A 277 -9.55 6.44 -20.39
C HIS A 277 -11.07 6.21 -20.53
N ALA A 278 -11.73 7.01 -21.39
CA ALA A 278 -13.18 6.99 -21.55
C ALA A 278 -13.76 5.61 -21.93
N ASP A 279 -12.98 4.78 -22.63
CA ASP A 279 -13.38 3.43 -23.06
C ASP A 279 -13.24 2.36 -21.95
N SER A 280 -12.60 2.70 -20.83
CA SER A 280 -12.33 1.76 -19.72
C SER A 280 -12.52 2.41 -18.35
N THR A 281 -13.65 3.08 -18.16
CA THR A 281 -13.97 3.78 -16.90
C THR A 281 -14.11 2.83 -15.72
N ILE A 282 -13.79 3.33 -14.54
CA ILE A 282 -13.82 2.55 -13.29
C ILE A 282 -15.27 2.19 -12.93
N SER A 283 -15.54 0.89 -12.79
CA SER A 283 -16.86 0.34 -12.45
C SER A 283 -17.09 0.19 -10.95
N GLY A 284 -16.02 -0.02 -10.16
CA GLY A 284 -16.12 -0.25 -8.72
C GLY A 284 -14.80 -0.03 -7.99
N ILE A 285 -14.88 -0.01 -6.66
CA ILE A 285 -13.76 0.24 -5.75
C ILE A 285 -13.59 -0.93 -4.81
N ILE A 286 -12.37 -1.41 -4.68
CA ILE A 286 -11.91 -2.34 -3.64
C ILE A 286 -11.21 -1.50 -2.57
N LEU A 287 -11.85 -1.36 -1.40
CA LEU A 287 -11.31 -0.59 -0.29
C LEU A 287 -10.50 -1.49 0.65
N THR A 288 -9.29 -1.08 1.00
CA THR A 288 -8.37 -1.80 1.87
C THR A 288 -7.47 -0.82 2.64
N GLY A 289 -6.56 -1.31 3.48
CA GLY A 289 -5.71 -0.50 4.35
C GLY A 289 -6.35 -0.19 5.69
N THR A 290 -5.56 0.34 6.63
CA THR A 290 -6.00 0.64 8.02
C THR A 290 -7.17 1.61 8.07
N GLY A 291 -7.20 2.60 7.17
CA GLY A 291 -8.29 3.57 7.08
C GLY A 291 -9.64 2.96 6.65
N ALA A 292 -9.63 1.78 6.01
CA ALA A 292 -10.87 1.07 5.66
C ALA A 292 -11.68 0.63 6.91
N ARG A 293 -11.05 0.64 8.09
CA ARG A 293 -11.69 0.32 9.36
C ARG A 293 -12.55 1.47 9.92
N LEU A 294 -12.42 2.69 9.39
CA LEU A 294 -13.21 3.83 9.85
C LEU A 294 -14.70 3.53 9.69
N ILE A 295 -15.39 3.47 10.80
CA ILE A 295 -16.84 3.14 10.85
C ILE A 295 -17.60 4.14 9.96
N GLY A 296 -18.42 3.62 9.06
CA GLY A 296 -19.21 4.42 8.12
C GLY A 296 -18.49 4.87 6.84
N LEU A 297 -17.18 4.64 6.70
CA LEU A 297 -16.44 5.07 5.52
C LEU A 297 -16.92 4.43 4.20
N PRO A 298 -17.13 3.10 4.09
CA PRO A 298 -17.50 2.50 2.81
C PRO A 298 -18.75 3.10 2.18
N PRO A 299 -19.90 3.27 2.87
CA PRO A 299 -21.09 3.89 2.29
C PRO A 299 -20.90 5.39 1.99
N VAL A 300 -20.13 6.13 2.80
CA VAL A 300 -19.84 7.54 2.54
C VAL A 300 -18.98 7.70 1.29
N LEU A 301 -17.97 6.86 1.13
CA LEU A 301 -17.11 6.82 -0.05
C LEU A 301 -17.93 6.47 -1.31
N ALA A 302 -18.76 5.42 -1.23
CA ALA A 302 -19.62 4.98 -2.34
C ALA A 302 -20.56 6.11 -2.81
N SER A 303 -21.20 6.79 -1.86
CA SER A 303 -22.10 7.92 -2.15
C SER A 303 -21.34 9.11 -2.75
N SER A 304 -20.16 9.44 -2.22
CA SER A 304 -19.39 10.60 -2.64
C SER A 304 -18.76 10.45 -4.02
N ILE A 305 -18.42 9.22 -4.43
CA ILE A 305 -17.78 8.93 -5.73
C ILE A 305 -18.80 8.40 -6.75
N ASN A 306 -20.01 8.03 -6.31
CA ASN A 306 -21.05 7.41 -7.11
C ASN A 306 -20.57 6.11 -7.81
N LYS A 307 -19.85 5.27 -7.07
CA LYS A 307 -19.38 3.95 -7.52
C LYS A 307 -19.60 2.91 -6.41
N MET A 308 -19.72 1.65 -6.76
CA MET A 308 -19.81 0.57 -5.78
C MET A 308 -18.49 0.45 -5.02
N VAL A 309 -18.56 0.30 -3.69
CA VAL A 309 -17.40 0.10 -2.81
C VAL A 309 -17.56 -1.22 -2.08
N ARG A 310 -16.56 -2.08 -2.17
CA ARG A 310 -16.47 -3.32 -1.40
C ARG A 310 -15.16 -3.37 -0.62
N ILE A 311 -15.16 -4.01 0.54
CA ILE A 311 -13.93 -4.29 1.28
C ILE A 311 -13.16 -5.41 0.56
N GLY A 312 -11.87 -5.20 0.38
CA GLY A 312 -10.98 -6.21 -0.20
C GLY A 312 -10.76 -7.38 0.75
N ASP A 313 -10.91 -8.60 0.26
CA ASP A 313 -10.54 -9.81 0.99
C ASP A 313 -9.15 -10.27 0.55
N PRO A 314 -8.10 -10.10 1.38
CA PRO A 314 -6.74 -10.47 1.01
C PRO A 314 -6.51 -12.00 1.05
N PHE A 315 -7.43 -12.76 1.61
CA PHE A 315 -7.30 -14.23 1.76
C PHE A 315 -7.87 -15.02 0.60
N ILE A 316 -8.53 -14.37 -0.36
CA ILE A 316 -9.22 -15.04 -1.47
C ILE A 316 -8.33 -16.02 -2.25
N ARG A 317 -7.01 -15.79 -2.25
CA ARG A 317 -6.01 -16.64 -2.94
C ARG A 317 -5.19 -17.50 -2.00
N PHE A 318 -5.44 -17.44 -0.69
CA PHE A 318 -4.58 -18.08 0.30
C PHE A 318 -5.27 -19.22 1.04
N LYS A 319 -4.48 -20.24 1.36
CA LYS A 319 -4.83 -21.22 2.38
C LYS A 319 -4.26 -20.76 3.72
N LEU A 320 -5.02 -21.02 4.79
CA LEU A 320 -4.55 -20.81 6.16
C LEU A 320 -4.10 -22.15 6.74
N SER A 321 -2.91 -22.20 7.34
CA SER A 321 -2.49 -23.38 8.08
C SER A 321 -3.30 -23.53 9.37
N LYS A 322 -3.24 -24.73 9.98
CA LYS A 322 -3.92 -24.98 11.26
C LYS A 322 -3.31 -24.19 12.42
N GLU A 323 -2.05 -23.78 12.28
CA GLU A 323 -1.29 -23.03 13.28
C GLU A 323 -1.65 -21.54 13.29
N VAL A 324 -2.22 -21.03 12.20
CA VAL A 324 -2.61 -19.62 12.11
C VAL A 324 -3.94 -19.42 12.83
N GLU A 325 -3.91 -18.65 13.88
CA GLU A 325 -5.13 -18.25 14.59
C GLU A 325 -5.99 -17.37 13.67
N ARG A 326 -7.04 -17.99 13.15
CA ARG A 326 -7.91 -17.36 12.15
C ARG A 326 -8.53 -16.05 12.64
N GLN A 327 -8.82 -15.94 13.93
CA GLN A 327 -9.39 -14.72 14.50
C GLN A 327 -8.41 -13.54 14.46
N ASN A 328 -7.14 -13.76 14.79
CA ASN A 328 -6.12 -12.71 14.74
C ASN A 328 -5.85 -12.25 13.32
N ILE A 329 -5.69 -13.17 12.37
CA ILE A 329 -5.40 -12.81 10.99
C ILE A 329 -6.59 -12.10 10.31
N VAL A 330 -7.81 -12.51 10.62
CA VAL A 330 -9.03 -11.87 10.10
C VAL A 330 -9.19 -10.45 10.62
N ALA A 331 -8.83 -10.19 11.87
CA ALA A 331 -8.82 -8.83 12.43
C ALA A 331 -7.86 -7.89 11.70
N HIS A 332 -6.84 -8.43 11.02
CA HIS A 332 -5.85 -7.69 10.23
C HIS A 332 -6.09 -7.79 8.71
N ALA A 333 -7.24 -8.31 8.28
CA ALA A 333 -7.49 -8.58 6.85
C ALA A 333 -7.20 -7.35 5.96
N VAL A 334 -7.73 -6.20 6.30
CA VAL A 334 -7.56 -4.98 5.48
C VAL A 334 -6.12 -4.44 5.44
N ASP A 335 -5.27 -4.80 6.40
CA ASP A 335 -3.89 -4.30 6.51
C ASP A 335 -2.86 -5.24 5.87
N LEU A 336 -3.28 -6.43 5.44
CA LEU A 336 -2.38 -7.48 4.96
C LEU A 336 -2.17 -7.46 3.45
N GLY A 337 -2.90 -6.62 2.73
CA GLY A 337 -2.86 -6.60 1.28
C GLY A 337 -1.45 -6.48 0.71
N GLY A 338 -0.67 -5.52 1.20
CA GLY A 338 0.71 -5.31 0.77
C GLY A 338 1.61 -6.54 1.04
N VAL A 339 1.54 -7.09 2.26
CA VAL A 339 2.35 -8.25 2.67
C VAL A 339 2.00 -9.50 1.86
N LEU A 340 0.71 -9.79 1.69
CA LEU A 340 0.26 -10.99 0.99
C LEU A 340 0.47 -10.89 -0.52
N GLY A 341 0.33 -9.69 -1.10
CA GLY A 341 0.55 -9.47 -2.52
C GLY A 341 1.99 -9.70 -3.01
N LEU A 342 2.98 -9.70 -2.09
CA LEU A 342 4.39 -9.95 -2.42
C LEU A 342 4.64 -11.33 -3.05
N VAL A 343 3.81 -12.31 -2.72
CA VAL A 343 4.00 -13.71 -3.13
C VAL A 343 3.01 -14.17 -4.20
N ILE A 344 2.21 -13.24 -4.72
CA ILE A 344 1.28 -13.49 -5.83
C ILE A 344 1.95 -13.14 -7.16
N GLY A 345 1.68 -13.92 -8.20
CA GLY A 345 2.20 -13.71 -9.55
C GLY A 345 3.47 -14.51 -9.83
N LYS A 346 4.37 -13.97 -10.65
CA LYS A 346 5.63 -14.63 -11.00
C LYS A 346 6.73 -14.22 -10.00
N LYS A 347 7.63 -15.19 -9.70
CA LYS A 347 8.81 -14.91 -8.91
C LYS A 347 9.60 -13.73 -9.53
N PRO A 348 10.02 -12.74 -8.75
CA PRO A 348 10.95 -11.71 -9.22
C PRO A 348 12.21 -12.34 -9.81
N ARG A 349 12.67 -11.80 -10.91
CA ARG A 349 13.90 -12.26 -11.58
C ARG A 349 15.12 -11.67 -10.93
#